data_e27134b4d07c35942d1f779dee75977b
#
_entry.id   e27134b4d07c35942d1f779dee75977b
#
_cell.length_a   1.000
_cell.length_b   1.000
_cell.length_c   1.000
_cell.angle_alpha   90.00
_cell.angle_beta   90.00
_cell.angle_gamma   90.00
#
_symmetry.space_group_name_H-M   'P 1'
#
loop_
_entity.id
_entity.type
_entity.pdbx_description
1 polymer ?
#
loop_
_entity_poly.entity_id
_entity_poly.type
_entity_poly.pdbx_seq_one_letter_code
_entity_poly.pdbx_strand_id
1 'polypeptide(L)'
;MNSVTPIWPAVFLGMYLFLESLDWGLSLAAPFVARNQEENKAVLSLLKPGIDLNEAWLIFGLSLVASAVPAAAGDTMHDSVMAVLSVAVVGGALRILAAFFKNVFGSALIMKGMSLYSALALFVIGFSGGSMMTGGDLMSGVGIVISFWLNLAAFELAALYGAVKIMNPLGERCRAAFLVSSILQLLFFLGMAFLLKG
;
A
#
# COMPACT_ATOMS: atom_id res chain seq x y z
N MET A 1 -28.77 10.49 -14.43
CA MET A 1 -27.31 10.41 -14.48
C MET A 1 -26.95 8.94 -14.48
N ASN A 2 -26.25 8.47 -15.51
CA ASN A 2 -26.02 7.05 -15.72
C ASN A 2 -25.10 6.46 -14.66
N SER A 3 -25.52 5.38 -14.02
CA SER A 3 -24.83 4.63 -12.95
C SER A 3 -23.47 4.00 -13.34
N VAL A 4 -23.02 4.21 -14.56
CA VAL A 4 -21.75 3.65 -15.09
C VAL A 4 -20.52 4.51 -14.73
N THR A 5 -20.73 5.78 -14.39
CA THR A 5 -19.65 6.76 -14.17
C THR A 5 -18.71 6.44 -12.99
N PRO A 6 -19.16 5.89 -11.86
CA PRO A 6 -18.27 5.64 -10.72
C PRO A 6 -17.40 4.36 -10.84
N ILE A 7 -17.70 3.46 -11.79
CA ILE A 7 -16.98 2.18 -11.90
C ILE A 7 -15.53 2.38 -12.38
N TRP A 8 -15.34 3.22 -13.39
CA TRP A 8 -14.01 3.43 -13.98
C TRP A 8 -12.99 4.05 -13.01
N PRO A 9 -13.32 5.13 -12.25
CA PRO A 9 -12.43 5.60 -11.20
C PRO A 9 -12.03 4.50 -10.21
N ALA A 10 -12.98 3.69 -9.76
CA ALA A 10 -12.72 2.59 -8.83
C ALA A 10 -11.79 1.52 -9.44
N VAL A 11 -11.97 1.18 -10.72
CA VAL A 11 -11.10 0.24 -11.43
C VAL A 11 -9.66 0.79 -11.52
N PHE A 12 -9.48 2.03 -11.97
CA PHE A 12 -8.14 2.62 -12.13
C PHE A 12 -7.41 2.79 -10.79
N LEU A 13 -8.11 3.31 -9.77
CA LEU A 13 -7.53 3.44 -8.43
C LEU A 13 -7.28 2.09 -7.77
N GLY A 14 -8.17 1.11 -7.99
CA GLY A 14 -7.97 -0.25 -7.51
C GLY A 14 -6.74 -0.91 -8.13
N MET A 15 -6.54 -0.75 -9.44
CA MET A 15 -5.32 -1.23 -10.13
C MET A 15 -4.06 -0.56 -9.59
N TYR A 16 -4.08 0.76 -9.38
CA TYR A 16 -2.99 1.47 -8.75
C TYR A 16 -2.66 0.88 -7.37
N LEU A 17 -3.66 0.78 -6.50
CA LEU A 17 -3.47 0.26 -5.14
C LEU A 17 -2.96 -1.18 -5.15
N PHE A 18 -3.46 -2.03 -6.05
CA PHE A 18 -3.02 -3.41 -6.17
C PHE A 18 -1.55 -3.51 -6.58
N LEU A 19 -1.13 -2.76 -7.59
CA LEU A 19 0.24 -2.78 -8.09
C LEU A 19 1.21 -2.13 -7.09
N GLU A 20 0.82 -1.00 -6.53
CA GLU A 20 1.64 -0.27 -5.56
C GLU A 20 1.74 -1.00 -4.21
N SER A 21 0.75 -1.81 -3.85
CA SER A 21 0.79 -2.63 -2.63
C SER A 21 1.92 -3.67 -2.66
N LEU A 22 2.38 -4.09 -3.83
CA LEU A 22 3.56 -4.96 -3.95
C LEU A 22 4.83 -4.23 -3.49
N ASP A 23 5.05 -2.99 -3.94
CA ASP A 23 6.24 -2.21 -3.58
C ASP A 23 6.20 -1.80 -2.10
N TRP A 24 5.07 -1.33 -1.61
CA TRP A 24 4.89 -1.03 -0.18
C TRP A 24 5.02 -2.28 0.67
N GLY A 25 4.42 -3.39 0.26
CA GLY A 25 4.49 -4.65 0.97
C GLY A 25 5.89 -5.23 1.01
N LEU A 26 6.68 -5.16 -0.07
CA LEU A 26 8.09 -5.57 -0.08
C LEU A 26 8.90 -4.75 0.92
N SER A 27 8.67 -3.44 0.97
CA SER A 27 9.30 -2.56 1.94
C SER A 27 8.89 -2.91 3.37
N LEU A 28 7.60 -3.20 3.62
CA LEU A 28 7.08 -3.65 4.91
C LEU A 28 7.66 -5.00 5.34
N ALA A 29 7.77 -5.96 4.42
CA ALA A 29 8.25 -7.30 4.71
C ALA A 29 9.76 -7.35 4.97
N ALA A 30 10.55 -6.46 4.36
CA ALA A 30 12.00 -6.48 4.42
C ALA A 30 12.58 -6.59 5.83
N PRO A 31 12.17 -5.81 6.84
CA PRO A 31 12.70 -5.91 8.20
C PRO A 31 12.47 -7.28 8.88
N PHE A 32 11.47 -8.03 8.42
CA PHE A 32 11.10 -9.33 8.98
C PHE A 32 11.79 -10.50 8.27
N VAL A 33 12.08 -10.34 6.97
CA VAL A 33 12.64 -11.44 6.16
C VAL A 33 14.13 -11.29 5.89
N ALA A 34 14.65 -10.07 5.71
CA ALA A 34 16.05 -9.80 5.43
C ALA A 34 16.87 -9.69 6.73
N ARG A 35 17.98 -10.43 6.82
CA ARG A 35 18.84 -10.51 8.00
C ARG A 35 20.17 -9.76 7.86
N ASN A 36 20.57 -9.47 6.63
CA ASN A 36 21.85 -8.83 6.35
C ASN A 36 21.73 -7.81 5.20
N GLN A 37 22.81 -7.09 4.92
CA GLN A 37 22.81 -6.05 3.90
C GLN A 37 22.59 -6.59 2.48
N GLU A 38 23.10 -7.77 2.15
CA GLU A 38 22.95 -8.36 0.83
C GLU A 38 21.50 -8.76 0.57
N GLU A 39 20.83 -9.30 1.58
CA GLU A 39 19.40 -9.63 1.49
C GLU A 39 18.55 -8.36 1.39
N ASN A 40 18.88 -7.29 2.11
CA ASN A 40 18.20 -6.00 1.94
C ASN A 40 18.42 -5.42 0.54
N LYS A 41 19.63 -5.57 -0.05
CA LYS A 41 19.86 -5.19 -1.45
C LYS A 41 19.04 -6.04 -2.41
N ALA A 42 18.90 -7.34 -2.14
CA ALA A 42 18.08 -8.23 -2.96
C ALA A 42 16.60 -7.80 -2.95
N VAL A 43 16.03 -7.48 -1.77
CA VAL A 43 14.67 -6.94 -1.68
C VAL A 43 14.58 -5.58 -2.38
N LEU A 44 15.52 -4.68 -2.13
CA LEU A 44 15.55 -3.34 -2.75
C LEU A 44 15.63 -3.41 -4.29
N SER A 45 16.28 -4.44 -4.85
CA SER A 45 16.36 -4.64 -6.29
C SER A 45 15.05 -5.07 -6.94
N LEU A 46 14.10 -5.56 -6.15
CA LEU A 46 12.75 -5.89 -6.61
C LEU A 46 11.85 -4.66 -6.67
N LEU A 47 12.16 -3.63 -5.86
CA LEU A 47 11.45 -2.36 -5.92
C LEU A 47 11.86 -1.65 -7.21
N LYS A 48 10.88 -1.29 -8.02
CA LYS A 48 11.16 -0.57 -9.26
C LYS A 48 11.47 0.89 -8.94
N PRO A 49 12.64 1.42 -9.34
CA PRO A 49 12.94 2.83 -9.18
C PRO A 49 12.23 3.65 -10.26
N GLY A 50 11.50 4.68 -9.83
CA GLY A 50 10.95 5.68 -10.73
C GLY A 50 9.43 5.69 -10.85
N ILE A 51 8.96 6.57 -11.72
CA ILE A 51 7.56 6.64 -12.14
C ILE A 51 7.31 5.45 -13.07
N ASP A 52 6.40 4.58 -12.67
CA ASP A 52 6.07 3.34 -13.34
C ASP A 52 4.66 3.41 -13.94
N LEU A 53 4.23 2.34 -14.60
CA LEU A 53 2.83 2.20 -15.05
C LEU A 53 1.81 2.33 -13.91
N ASN A 54 2.25 2.11 -12.66
CA ASN A 54 1.42 2.28 -11.47
C ASN A 54 0.91 3.71 -11.33
N GLU A 55 1.78 4.71 -11.51
CA GLU A 55 1.40 6.12 -11.41
C GLU A 55 0.48 6.55 -12.55
N ALA A 56 0.57 5.92 -13.72
CA ALA A 56 -0.39 6.15 -14.81
C ALA A 56 -1.81 5.76 -14.40
N TRP A 57 -1.99 4.61 -13.73
CA TRP A 57 -3.30 4.20 -13.19
C TRP A 57 -3.84 5.21 -12.17
N LEU A 58 -2.96 5.75 -11.30
CA LEU A 58 -3.32 6.78 -10.35
C LEU A 58 -3.79 8.06 -11.07
N ILE A 59 -3.00 8.55 -12.03
CA ILE A 59 -3.33 9.78 -12.78
C ILE A 59 -4.68 9.64 -13.49
N PHE A 60 -4.90 8.53 -14.19
CA PHE A 60 -6.17 8.25 -14.84
C PHE A 60 -7.32 8.16 -13.85
N GLY A 61 -7.14 7.42 -12.75
CA GLY A 61 -8.16 7.28 -11.70
C GLY A 61 -8.55 8.62 -11.09
N LEU A 62 -7.56 9.43 -10.70
CA LEU A 62 -7.80 10.76 -10.12
C LEU A 62 -8.44 11.74 -11.12
N SER A 63 -8.03 11.71 -12.38
CA SER A 63 -8.63 12.53 -13.44
C SER A 63 -10.11 12.20 -13.62
N LEU A 64 -10.48 10.92 -13.56
CA LEU A 64 -11.86 10.48 -13.64
C LEU A 64 -12.64 10.87 -12.38
N VAL A 65 -12.06 10.76 -11.19
CA VAL A 65 -12.68 11.25 -9.95
C VAL A 65 -12.94 12.75 -10.07
N ALA A 66 -11.93 13.54 -10.44
CA ALA A 66 -12.06 14.99 -10.58
C ALA A 66 -13.13 15.40 -11.59
N SER A 67 -13.31 14.62 -12.67
CA SER A 67 -14.36 14.87 -13.69
C SER A 67 -15.76 14.43 -13.26
N ALA A 68 -15.87 13.43 -12.38
CA ALA A 68 -17.13 12.83 -11.97
C ALA A 68 -17.73 13.46 -10.70
N VAL A 69 -16.88 14.08 -9.87
CA VAL A 69 -17.28 14.71 -8.60
C VAL A 69 -17.70 16.14 -8.88
N PRO A 70 -18.98 16.51 -8.67
CA PRO A 70 -19.41 17.90 -8.74
C PRO A 70 -18.62 18.73 -7.72
N ALA A 71 -18.35 19.99 -8.02
CA ALA A 71 -17.72 20.94 -7.09
C ALA A 71 -18.46 21.06 -5.72
N ALA A 72 -19.66 20.52 -5.64
CA ALA A 72 -20.50 20.49 -4.43
C ALA A 72 -20.28 19.23 -3.56
N ALA A 73 -19.39 18.30 -3.91
CA ALA A 73 -19.19 17.06 -3.15
C ALA A 73 -18.39 17.24 -1.84
N GLY A 74 -18.09 18.46 -1.48
CA GLY A 74 -17.55 18.83 -0.17
C GLY A 74 -16.03 18.63 -0.02
N ASP A 75 -15.48 19.32 0.96
CA ASP A 75 -14.05 19.40 1.27
C ASP A 75 -13.45 18.03 1.60
N THR A 76 -14.21 17.13 2.22
CA THR A 76 -13.74 15.81 2.68
C THR A 76 -13.27 14.89 1.56
N MET A 77 -13.98 14.87 0.44
CA MET A 77 -13.59 14.03 -0.70
C MET A 77 -12.33 14.60 -1.37
N HIS A 78 -12.25 15.92 -1.47
CA HIS A 78 -11.05 16.61 -1.96
C HIS A 78 -9.85 16.28 -1.08
N ASP A 79 -9.95 16.41 0.24
CA ASP A 79 -8.89 16.13 1.19
C ASP A 79 -8.42 14.68 1.13
N SER A 80 -9.35 13.74 1.01
CA SER A 80 -9.01 12.31 0.87
C SER A 80 -8.25 12.01 -0.42
N VAL A 81 -8.64 12.61 -1.54
CA VAL A 81 -7.95 12.47 -2.83
C VAL A 81 -6.55 13.10 -2.74
N MET A 82 -6.43 14.28 -2.15
CA MET A 82 -5.14 14.96 -1.97
C MET A 82 -4.21 14.20 -1.03
N ALA A 83 -4.73 13.55 0.01
CA ALA A 83 -3.96 12.68 0.89
C ALA A 83 -3.36 11.49 0.13
N VAL A 84 -4.17 10.77 -0.66
CA VAL A 84 -3.69 9.64 -1.49
C VAL A 84 -2.66 10.09 -2.52
N LEU A 85 -2.89 11.22 -3.19
CA LEU A 85 -1.95 11.78 -4.15
C LEU A 85 -0.61 12.17 -3.49
N SER A 86 -0.66 12.79 -2.32
CA SER A 86 0.53 13.18 -1.56
C SER A 86 1.37 11.96 -1.18
N VAL A 87 0.72 10.89 -0.73
CA VAL A 87 1.37 9.60 -0.44
C VAL A 87 2.05 9.05 -1.70
N ALA A 88 1.38 9.03 -2.84
CA ALA A 88 1.95 8.52 -4.08
C ALA A 88 3.19 9.32 -4.53
N VAL A 89 3.10 10.65 -4.51
CA VAL A 89 4.22 11.54 -4.89
C VAL A 89 5.42 11.36 -3.95
N VAL A 90 5.19 11.35 -2.64
CA VAL A 90 6.26 11.14 -1.65
C VAL A 90 6.87 9.75 -1.80
N GLY A 91 6.06 8.71 -2.03
CA GLY A 91 6.53 7.33 -2.28
C GLY A 91 7.42 7.22 -3.49
N GLY A 92 7.01 7.81 -4.61
CA GLY A 92 7.82 7.86 -5.83
C GLY A 92 9.15 8.57 -5.59
N ALA A 93 9.13 9.73 -4.92
CA ALA A 93 10.33 10.48 -4.58
C ALA A 93 11.28 9.66 -3.67
N LEU A 94 10.76 8.99 -2.65
CA LEU A 94 11.55 8.15 -1.74
C LEU A 94 12.19 6.96 -2.47
N ARG A 95 11.49 6.32 -3.41
CA ARG A 95 12.06 5.24 -4.24
C ARG A 95 13.23 5.74 -5.09
N ILE A 96 13.08 6.90 -5.72
CA ILE A 96 14.15 7.53 -6.50
C ILE A 96 15.35 7.81 -5.59
N LEU A 97 15.13 8.45 -4.44
CA LEU A 97 16.18 8.73 -3.46
C LEU A 97 16.85 7.44 -2.95
N ALA A 98 16.08 6.40 -2.67
CA ALA A 98 16.59 5.10 -2.25
C ALA A 98 17.53 4.49 -3.30
N ALA A 99 17.17 4.59 -4.59
CA ALA A 99 18.02 4.11 -5.68
C ALA A 99 19.35 4.85 -5.78
N PHE A 100 19.36 6.18 -5.55
CA PHE A 100 20.59 6.99 -5.56
C PHE A 100 21.46 6.76 -4.31
N PHE A 101 20.86 6.70 -3.14
CA PHE A 101 21.57 6.74 -1.86
C PHE A 101 21.85 5.36 -1.24
N LYS A 102 21.42 4.27 -1.89
CA LYS A 102 21.62 2.89 -1.37
C LYS A 102 23.08 2.55 -1.07
N ASN A 103 24.04 3.13 -1.80
CA ASN A 103 25.45 2.90 -1.60
C ASN A 103 26.07 3.82 -0.54
N VAL A 104 25.40 4.92 -0.17
CA VAL A 104 25.87 5.91 0.80
C VAL A 104 25.41 5.55 2.21
N PHE A 105 24.12 5.28 2.38
CA PHE A 105 23.54 5.06 3.71
C PHE A 105 23.37 3.58 4.08
N GLY A 106 23.67 2.68 3.15
CA GLY A 106 23.49 1.25 3.34
C GLY A 106 22.03 0.79 3.15
N SER A 107 21.88 -0.37 2.54
CA SER A 107 20.57 -0.91 2.16
C SER A 107 19.62 -1.15 3.35
N ALA A 108 20.16 -1.54 4.51
CA ALA A 108 19.35 -1.81 5.70
C ALA A 108 18.66 -0.56 6.25
N LEU A 109 19.37 0.59 6.30
CA LEU A 109 18.78 1.85 6.78
C LEU A 109 17.71 2.35 5.82
N ILE A 110 17.99 2.29 4.52
CA ILE A 110 17.03 2.68 3.47
C ILE A 110 15.77 1.82 3.58
N MET A 111 15.92 0.49 3.71
CA MET A 111 14.77 -0.40 3.83
C MET A 111 13.93 -0.15 5.08
N LYS A 112 14.55 0.20 6.22
CA LYS A 112 13.79 0.60 7.43
C LYS A 112 12.99 1.88 7.20
N GLY A 113 13.59 2.89 6.56
CA GLY A 113 12.90 4.13 6.20
C GLY A 113 11.73 3.88 5.24
N MET A 114 11.95 3.08 4.21
CA MET A 114 10.92 2.67 3.26
C MET A 114 9.79 1.87 3.93
N SER A 115 10.14 0.96 4.86
CA SER A 115 9.15 0.19 5.62
C SER A 115 8.25 1.08 6.47
N LEU A 116 8.83 2.03 7.21
CA LEU A 116 8.06 2.99 8.00
C LEU A 116 7.14 3.84 7.11
N TYR A 117 7.71 4.36 6.01
CA TYR A 117 6.92 5.13 5.05
C TYR A 117 5.75 4.31 4.51
N SER A 118 5.99 3.06 4.08
CA SER A 118 4.96 2.19 3.52
C SER A 118 3.84 1.89 4.51
N ALA A 119 4.18 1.66 5.78
CA ALA A 119 3.18 1.50 6.83
C ALA A 119 2.31 2.75 6.96
N LEU A 120 2.92 3.93 7.08
CA LEU A 120 2.19 5.19 7.20
C LEU A 120 1.35 5.49 5.95
N ALA A 121 1.88 5.22 4.75
CA ALA A 121 1.17 5.39 3.49
C ALA A 121 -0.13 4.57 3.45
N LEU A 122 -0.06 3.30 3.81
CA LEU A 122 -1.23 2.41 3.85
C LEU A 122 -2.22 2.82 4.95
N PHE A 123 -1.75 3.37 6.08
CA PHE A 123 -2.64 3.96 7.09
C PHE A 123 -3.37 5.20 6.54
N VAL A 124 -2.68 6.12 5.87
CA VAL A 124 -3.31 7.29 5.25
C VAL A 124 -4.37 6.88 4.23
N ILE A 125 -4.07 5.90 3.38
CA ILE A 125 -5.02 5.40 2.38
C ILE A 125 -6.23 4.75 3.05
N GLY A 126 -6.02 3.95 4.09
CA GLY A 126 -7.11 3.31 4.82
C GLY A 126 -8.01 4.31 5.53
N PHE A 127 -7.44 5.33 6.18
CA PHE A 127 -8.20 6.42 6.79
C PHE A 127 -8.97 7.23 5.74
N SER A 128 -8.35 7.56 4.61
CA SER A 128 -9.01 8.26 3.51
C SER A 128 -10.19 7.45 2.96
N GLY A 129 -10.02 6.14 2.77
CA GLY A 129 -11.10 5.24 2.36
C GLY A 129 -12.24 5.19 3.39
N GLY A 130 -11.90 5.05 4.67
CA GLY A 130 -12.86 5.07 5.78
C GLY A 130 -13.62 6.39 5.88
N SER A 131 -12.94 7.51 5.72
CA SER A 131 -13.56 8.84 5.70
C SER A 131 -14.58 8.98 4.55
N MET A 132 -14.24 8.51 3.37
CA MET A 132 -15.17 8.50 2.23
C MET A 132 -16.42 7.64 2.51
N MET A 133 -16.27 6.51 3.22
CA MET A 133 -17.39 5.62 3.55
C MET A 133 -18.27 6.14 4.68
N THR A 134 -17.70 6.90 5.62
CA THR A 134 -18.42 7.39 6.81
C THR A 134 -18.90 8.84 6.71
N GLY A 135 -18.65 9.49 5.58
CA GLY A 135 -19.13 10.86 5.33
C GLY A 135 -18.30 11.94 6.02
N GLY A 136 -17.00 11.69 6.30
CA GLY A 136 -16.08 12.74 6.68
C GLY A 136 -15.30 12.55 7.97
N ASP A 137 -15.54 11.49 8.73
CA ASP A 137 -14.74 11.19 9.92
C ASP A 137 -13.45 10.48 9.52
N LEU A 138 -12.33 11.21 9.49
CA LEU A 138 -11.00 10.68 9.18
C LEU A 138 -10.55 9.58 10.15
N MET A 139 -10.92 9.69 11.42
CA MET A 139 -10.53 8.74 12.47
C MET A 139 -11.63 7.73 12.79
N SER A 140 -12.48 7.44 11.80
CA SER A 140 -13.56 6.47 11.98
C SER A 140 -13.02 5.07 12.30
N GLY A 141 -13.78 4.31 13.08
CA GLY A 141 -13.47 2.89 13.32
C GLY A 141 -13.31 2.09 12.04
N VAL A 142 -14.08 2.43 10.99
CA VAL A 142 -13.97 1.84 9.66
C VAL A 142 -12.61 2.14 9.03
N GLY A 143 -12.14 3.39 9.10
CA GLY A 143 -10.82 3.79 8.60
C GLY A 143 -9.67 3.04 9.29
N ILE A 144 -9.76 2.86 10.63
CA ILE A 144 -8.79 2.08 11.39
C ILE A 144 -8.75 0.63 10.88
N VAL A 145 -9.90 -0.01 10.76
CA VAL A 145 -10.02 -1.40 10.30
C VAL A 145 -9.44 -1.56 8.89
N ILE A 146 -9.80 -0.68 7.96
CA ILE A 146 -9.29 -0.70 6.58
C ILE A 146 -7.77 -0.51 6.57
N SER A 147 -7.23 0.40 7.38
CA SER A 147 -5.80 0.67 7.46
C SER A 147 -5.00 -0.55 7.91
N PHE A 148 -5.43 -1.23 8.96
CA PHE A 148 -4.79 -2.45 9.42
C PHE A 148 -4.89 -3.57 8.39
N TRP A 149 -6.05 -3.74 7.76
CA TRP A 149 -6.24 -4.73 6.72
C TRP A 149 -5.35 -4.48 5.50
N LEU A 150 -5.24 -3.23 5.02
CA LEU A 150 -4.37 -2.88 3.89
C LEU A 150 -2.90 -3.16 4.19
N ASN A 151 -2.42 -2.83 5.39
CA ASN A 151 -1.04 -3.15 5.79
C ASN A 151 -0.79 -4.65 5.78
N LEU A 152 -1.71 -5.45 6.33
CA LEU A 152 -1.59 -6.89 6.38
C LEU A 152 -1.68 -7.52 4.99
N ALA A 153 -2.60 -7.05 4.14
CA ALA A 153 -2.78 -7.53 2.77
C ALA A 153 -1.56 -7.19 1.87
N ALA A 154 -1.02 -5.98 1.98
CA ALA A 154 0.18 -5.59 1.25
C ALA A 154 1.40 -6.42 1.68
N PHE A 155 1.58 -6.64 2.98
CA PHE A 155 2.62 -7.51 3.52
C PHE A 155 2.49 -8.95 3.00
N GLU A 156 1.29 -9.52 3.04
CA GLU A 156 1.01 -10.88 2.56
C GLU A 156 1.31 -11.04 1.08
N LEU A 157 0.81 -10.11 0.25
CA LEU A 157 1.03 -10.12 -1.19
C LEU A 157 2.52 -10.03 -1.54
N ALA A 158 3.26 -9.19 -0.85
CA ALA A 158 4.69 -9.05 -1.04
C ALA A 158 5.49 -10.26 -0.55
N ALA A 159 5.08 -10.85 0.57
CA ALA A 159 5.70 -12.08 1.07
C ALA A 159 5.50 -13.24 0.08
N LEU A 160 4.30 -13.36 -0.51
CA LEU A 160 4.04 -14.31 -1.60
C LEU A 160 4.92 -14.03 -2.83
N TYR A 161 4.99 -12.77 -3.26
CA TYR A 161 5.83 -12.37 -4.38
C TYR A 161 7.31 -12.68 -4.14
N GLY A 162 7.82 -12.33 -2.95
CA GLY A 162 9.19 -12.65 -2.53
C GLY A 162 9.45 -14.16 -2.49
N ALA A 163 8.49 -14.95 -2.01
CA ALA A 163 8.59 -16.42 -1.98
C ALA A 163 8.73 -17.05 -3.37
N VAL A 164 8.19 -16.41 -4.40
CA VAL A 164 8.26 -16.88 -5.79
C VAL A 164 9.51 -16.35 -6.51
N LYS A 165 9.90 -15.10 -6.24
CA LYS A 165 10.94 -14.39 -7.00
C LYS A 165 12.32 -14.47 -6.40
N ILE A 166 12.44 -14.68 -5.09
CA ILE A 166 13.71 -14.68 -4.37
C ILE A 166 14.14 -16.13 -4.10
N MET A 167 15.43 -16.41 -4.33
CA MET A 167 15.99 -17.73 -4.05
C MET A 167 16.28 -17.91 -2.54
N ASN A 168 16.40 -19.17 -2.13
CA ASN A 168 16.79 -19.54 -0.75
C ASN A 168 18.10 -18.87 -0.30
N PRO A 169 18.24 -18.52 1.01
CA PRO A 169 17.29 -18.80 2.10
C PRO A 169 16.24 -17.72 2.33
N LEU A 170 16.32 -16.57 1.67
CA LEU A 170 15.42 -15.45 1.85
C LEU A 170 14.00 -15.80 1.36
N GLY A 171 13.88 -16.52 0.24
CA GLY A 171 12.61 -16.99 -0.29
C GLY A 171 11.84 -17.91 0.69
N GLU A 172 12.54 -18.75 1.45
CA GLU A 172 11.90 -19.58 2.49
C GLU A 172 11.33 -18.74 3.63
N ARG A 173 12.03 -17.69 4.05
CA ARG A 173 11.52 -16.76 5.05
C ARG A 173 10.32 -15.96 4.53
N CYS A 174 10.31 -15.60 3.24
CA CYS A 174 9.14 -15.00 2.61
C CYS A 174 7.95 -15.97 2.62
N ARG A 175 8.14 -17.28 2.37
CA ARG A 175 7.07 -18.30 2.48
C ARG A 175 6.54 -18.40 3.91
N ALA A 176 7.43 -18.43 4.90
CA ALA A 176 7.02 -18.45 6.31
C ALA A 176 6.24 -17.16 6.67
N ALA A 177 6.72 -16.01 6.25
CA ALA A 177 6.04 -14.72 6.45
C ALA A 177 4.65 -14.71 5.79
N PHE A 178 4.52 -15.22 4.56
CA PHE A 178 3.25 -15.38 3.87
C PHE A 178 2.28 -16.26 4.66
N LEU A 179 2.70 -17.44 5.12
CA LEU A 179 1.82 -18.33 5.90
C LEU A 179 1.35 -17.69 7.20
N VAL A 180 2.25 -16.99 7.91
CA VAL A 180 1.88 -16.30 9.16
C VAL A 180 0.91 -15.16 8.87
N SER A 181 1.15 -14.34 7.85
CA SER A 181 0.25 -13.24 7.49
C SER A 181 -1.11 -13.74 7.02
N SER A 182 -1.17 -14.84 6.26
CA SER A 182 -2.43 -15.47 5.83
C SER A 182 -3.27 -15.96 7.03
N ILE A 183 -2.62 -16.54 8.05
CA ILE A 183 -3.31 -16.94 9.29
C ILE A 183 -3.84 -15.69 10.02
N LEU A 184 -3.01 -14.64 10.15
CA LEU A 184 -3.42 -13.40 10.79
C LEU A 184 -4.59 -12.73 10.03
N GLN A 185 -4.58 -12.76 8.70
CA GLN A 185 -5.65 -12.23 7.88
C GLN A 185 -6.95 -13.02 8.06
N LEU A 186 -6.87 -14.35 8.12
CA LEU A 186 -8.02 -15.19 8.41
C LEU A 186 -8.60 -14.88 9.80
N LEU A 187 -7.75 -14.77 10.83
CA LEU A 187 -8.18 -14.41 12.19
C LEU A 187 -8.81 -13.02 12.23
N PHE A 188 -8.26 -12.06 11.49
CA PHE A 188 -8.83 -10.72 11.35
C PHE A 188 -10.24 -10.76 10.77
N PHE A 189 -10.48 -11.50 9.69
CA PHE A 189 -11.80 -11.63 9.09
C PHE A 189 -12.79 -12.37 10.00
N LEU A 190 -12.34 -13.42 10.69
CA LEU A 190 -13.18 -14.12 11.67
C LEU A 190 -13.57 -13.22 12.84
N GLY A 191 -12.63 -12.43 13.35
CA GLY A 191 -12.89 -11.44 14.39
C GLY A 191 -13.89 -10.37 13.94
N MET A 192 -13.73 -9.84 12.72
CA MET A 192 -14.68 -8.89 12.12
C MET A 192 -16.06 -9.49 11.94
N ALA A 193 -16.15 -10.74 11.44
CA ALA A 193 -17.42 -11.43 11.26
C ALA A 193 -18.14 -11.67 12.60
N PHE A 194 -17.39 -11.89 13.68
CA PHE A 194 -17.94 -12.03 15.03
C PHE A 194 -18.47 -10.69 15.55
N LEU A 195 -17.72 -9.60 15.38
CA LEU A 195 -18.12 -8.26 15.82
C LEU A 195 -19.35 -7.72 15.07
N LEU A 196 -19.52 -8.11 13.81
CA LEU A 196 -20.68 -7.68 13.00
C LEU A 196 -21.96 -8.48 13.27
N LYS A 197 -21.86 -9.60 13.98
CA LYS A 197 -23.04 -10.41 14.36
C LYS A 197 -23.64 -10.05 15.72
N GLY A 198 -22.92 -9.32 16.55
CA GLY A 198 -23.38 -8.81 17.85
C GLY A 198 -24.00 -7.43 17.75
#